data_c8cbd3028239fa52e3ad06316305acd5
#
_entry.id   c8cbd3028239fa52e3ad06316305acd5
#
_cell.length_a   1.000
_cell.length_b   1.000
_cell.length_c   1.000
_cell.angle_alpha   90.00
_cell.angle_beta   90.00
_cell.angle_gamma   90.00
#
_symmetry.space_group_name_H-M   'P 1'
#
loop_
_entity.id
_entity.type
_entity.pdbx_description
1 polymer ?
#
loop_
_entity_poly.entity_id
_entity_poly.type
_entity_poly.pdbx_seq_one_letter_code
_entity_poly.pdbx_strand_id
1 'polypeptide(L)'
;MAKTAGVALVTGASRGIGPFIARSLAEAGYSLVLTGRSASELEALADDLKAKGTTAVALPADLTVTEDVETLARTAEREVSRVDVLVNNAGGDPQREFDDMTWAENDAIFQLNVIAPMRLTHLLLPGMLERRRGHIVNISSMAGRVGFPYTEAYAAAKDGLMGFTRVLRNDYRSRGVSASVVVLGAIRDAGQGQRTADQLGMKMPAMGTSPAKAVGKAVVAAIEKDRAEIVVMPGPGRLIKALMDLLPSMGPAMNQATGANATMRSVIEFRRRSRG
;
A
#
# COMPACT_ATOMS: atom_id res chain seq x y z
N MET A 1 18.47 -6.28 -26.21
CA MET A 1 17.72 -6.35 -24.95
C MET A 1 17.28 -4.93 -24.59
N ALA A 2 16.00 -4.69 -24.36
CA ALA A 2 15.52 -3.39 -23.89
C ALA A 2 16.17 -3.07 -22.54
N LYS A 3 16.66 -1.84 -22.38
CA LYS A 3 17.29 -1.40 -21.13
C LYS A 3 16.21 -1.33 -20.06
N THR A 4 16.26 -2.21 -19.03
CA THR A 4 15.28 -2.20 -17.95
C THR A 4 15.43 -0.92 -17.11
N ALA A 5 14.32 -0.33 -16.67
CA ALA A 5 14.33 0.83 -15.77
C ALA A 5 14.92 0.47 -14.38
N GLY A 6 14.91 -0.80 -14.03
CA GLY A 6 15.43 -1.36 -12.78
C GLY A 6 14.57 -2.54 -12.32
N VAL A 7 14.75 -2.96 -11.08
CA VAL A 7 13.97 -4.04 -10.45
C VAL A 7 13.10 -3.47 -9.33
N ALA A 8 11.80 -3.75 -9.36
CA ALA A 8 10.85 -3.34 -8.34
C ALA A 8 10.30 -4.55 -7.56
N LEU A 9 10.41 -4.53 -6.24
CA LEU A 9 9.74 -5.45 -5.34
C LEU A 9 8.40 -4.84 -4.92
N VAL A 10 7.30 -5.55 -5.19
CA VAL A 10 5.94 -5.12 -4.89
C VAL A 10 5.31 -6.04 -3.85
N THR A 11 5.01 -5.52 -2.68
CA THR A 11 4.33 -6.28 -1.63
C THR A 11 2.81 -6.25 -1.80
N GLY A 12 2.12 -7.33 -1.40
CA GLY A 12 0.67 -7.46 -1.59
C GLY A 12 0.27 -7.50 -3.07
N ALA A 13 1.11 -8.09 -3.92
CA ALA A 13 0.93 -8.11 -5.36
C ALA A 13 -0.15 -9.09 -5.83
N SER A 14 -0.54 -10.09 -5.02
CA SER A 14 -1.47 -11.17 -5.43
C SER A 14 -2.89 -10.69 -5.69
N ARG A 15 -3.37 -9.66 -4.99
CA ARG A 15 -4.77 -9.21 -5.09
C ARG A 15 -4.96 -7.71 -4.81
N GLY A 16 -6.20 -7.27 -5.00
CA GLY A 16 -6.57 -5.87 -4.72
C GLY A 16 -5.86 -4.90 -5.64
N ILE A 17 -5.19 -3.91 -5.06
CA ILE A 17 -4.50 -2.84 -5.81
C ILE A 17 -3.15 -3.31 -6.35
N GLY A 18 -2.53 -4.32 -5.73
CA GLY A 18 -1.20 -4.81 -6.07
C GLY A 18 -0.99 -5.17 -7.55
N PRO A 19 -1.90 -5.95 -8.19
CA PRO A 19 -1.77 -6.25 -9.62
C PRO A 19 -1.78 -5.02 -10.53
N PHE A 20 -2.51 -3.95 -10.17
CA PHE A 20 -2.51 -2.69 -10.92
C PHE A 20 -1.19 -1.94 -10.79
N ILE A 21 -0.58 -1.97 -9.60
CA ILE A 21 0.76 -1.40 -9.38
C ILE A 21 1.80 -2.18 -10.18
N ALA A 22 1.79 -3.52 -10.08
CA ALA A 22 2.72 -4.38 -10.81
C ALA A 22 2.65 -4.16 -12.33
N ARG A 23 1.44 -4.13 -12.91
CA ARG A 23 1.26 -3.86 -14.34
C ARG A 23 1.76 -2.47 -14.75
N SER A 24 1.49 -1.44 -13.94
CA SER A 24 1.96 -0.09 -14.25
C SER A 24 3.49 0.03 -14.20
N LEU A 25 4.15 -0.68 -13.27
CA LEU A 25 5.61 -0.74 -13.21
C LEU A 25 6.20 -1.54 -14.39
N ALA A 26 5.56 -2.64 -14.79
CA ALA A 26 5.93 -3.39 -15.98
C ALA A 26 5.82 -2.53 -17.26
N GLU A 27 4.71 -1.78 -17.42
CA GLU A 27 4.51 -0.82 -18.51
C GLU A 27 5.61 0.27 -18.52
N ALA A 28 6.12 0.65 -17.35
CA ALA A 28 7.23 1.59 -17.18
C ALA A 28 8.64 0.95 -17.35
N GLY A 29 8.72 -0.34 -17.72
CA GLY A 29 9.96 -1.05 -18.03
C GLY A 29 10.69 -1.66 -16.84
N TYR A 30 10.07 -1.80 -15.68
CA TYR A 30 10.66 -2.48 -14.52
C TYR A 30 10.53 -4.00 -14.63
N SER A 31 11.60 -4.72 -14.25
CA SER A 31 11.51 -6.12 -13.84
C SER A 31 10.89 -6.21 -12.45
N LEU A 32 10.17 -7.29 -12.12
CA LEU A 32 9.34 -7.35 -10.93
C LEU A 32 9.66 -8.55 -10.04
N VAL A 33 9.71 -8.30 -8.74
CA VAL A 33 9.56 -9.30 -7.68
C VAL A 33 8.20 -9.07 -7.03
N LEU A 34 7.34 -10.08 -7.09
CA LEU A 34 5.95 -10.03 -6.63
C LEU A 34 5.83 -10.85 -5.35
N THR A 35 5.35 -10.24 -4.27
CA THR A 35 5.15 -10.96 -3.02
C THR A 35 3.77 -10.74 -2.40
N GLY A 36 3.32 -11.74 -1.67
CA GLY A 36 2.04 -11.85 -0.98
C GLY A 36 1.83 -13.27 -0.50
N ARG A 37 0.71 -13.59 0.13
CA ARG A 37 0.47 -14.90 0.72
C ARG A 37 0.05 -15.99 -0.27
N SER A 38 -0.65 -15.63 -1.34
CA SER A 38 -1.20 -16.60 -2.30
C SER A 38 -0.20 -16.85 -3.42
N ALA A 39 0.47 -18.00 -3.38
CA ALA A 39 1.44 -18.41 -4.39
C ALA A 39 0.81 -18.49 -5.79
N SER A 40 -0.35 -19.13 -5.91
CA SER A 40 -1.03 -19.33 -7.21
C SER A 40 -1.41 -18.01 -7.88
N GLU A 41 -1.91 -17.02 -7.13
CA GLU A 41 -2.26 -15.71 -7.67
C GLU A 41 -1.01 -14.90 -8.07
N LEU A 42 0.10 -15.05 -7.34
CA LEU A 42 1.39 -14.42 -7.67
C LEU A 42 1.99 -15.02 -8.94
N GLU A 43 1.97 -16.34 -9.05
CA GLU A 43 2.46 -17.06 -10.22
C GLU A 43 1.65 -16.71 -11.46
N ALA A 44 0.32 -16.71 -11.38
CA ALA A 44 -0.55 -16.29 -12.47
C ALA A 44 -0.27 -14.85 -12.94
N LEU A 45 -0.04 -13.92 -11.99
CA LEU A 45 0.34 -12.55 -12.33
C LEU A 45 1.74 -12.48 -12.96
N ALA A 46 2.70 -13.23 -12.43
CA ALA A 46 4.06 -13.28 -12.98
C ALA A 46 4.04 -13.82 -14.42
N ASP A 47 3.24 -14.85 -14.71
CA ASP A 47 3.14 -15.44 -16.04
C ASP A 47 2.42 -14.51 -17.03
N ASP A 48 1.34 -13.81 -16.62
CA ASP A 48 0.72 -12.74 -17.43
C ASP A 48 1.74 -11.64 -17.81
N LEU A 49 2.60 -11.25 -16.87
CA LEU A 49 3.63 -10.24 -17.10
C LEU A 49 4.77 -10.75 -18.00
N LYS A 50 5.21 -12.00 -17.81
CA LYS A 50 6.21 -12.65 -18.67
C LYS A 50 5.72 -12.79 -20.10
N ALA A 51 4.46 -13.17 -20.29
CA ALA A 51 3.84 -13.25 -21.61
C ALA A 51 3.82 -11.91 -22.37
N LYS A 52 3.89 -10.79 -21.62
CA LYS A 52 4.00 -9.42 -22.16
C LYS A 52 5.44 -8.90 -22.24
N GLY A 53 6.43 -9.79 -22.04
CA GLY A 53 7.86 -9.46 -22.15
C GLY A 53 8.50 -8.86 -20.90
N THR A 54 7.80 -8.86 -19.76
CA THR A 54 8.36 -8.36 -18.50
C THR A 54 8.98 -9.51 -17.70
N THR A 55 10.21 -9.33 -17.20
CA THR A 55 10.78 -10.28 -16.23
C THR A 55 10.05 -10.15 -14.91
N ALA A 56 9.47 -11.23 -14.41
CA ALA A 56 8.74 -11.27 -13.14
C ALA A 56 9.01 -12.57 -12.38
N VAL A 57 9.21 -12.44 -11.06
CA VAL A 57 9.42 -13.55 -10.13
C VAL A 57 8.38 -13.48 -9.02
N ALA A 58 7.75 -14.61 -8.71
CA ALA A 58 6.82 -14.74 -7.59
C ALA A 58 7.55 -15.28 -6.37
N LEU A 59 7.52 -14.57 -5.26
CA LEU A 59 8.09 -14.95 -3.96
C LEU A 59 7.01 -14.86 -2.88
N PRO A 60 6.29 -15.96 -2.60
CA PRO A 60 5.28 -15.97 -1.56
C PRO A 60 5.88 -15.73 -0.18
N ALA A 61 5.24 -14.87 0.63
CA ALA A 61 5.63 -14.59 2.01
C ALA A 61 4.44 -14.05 2.81
N ASP A 62 4.37 -14.38 4.10
CA ASP A 62 3.48 -13.70 5.06
C ASP A 62 4.24 -12.59 5.77
N LEU A 63 3.92 -11.36 5.44
CA LEU A 63 4.60 -10.18 5.98
C LEU A 63 4.25 -9.88 7.45
N THR A 64 3.37 -10.66 8.07
CA THR A 64 3.16 -10.62 9.52
C THR A 64 4.17 -11.47 10.28
N VAL A 65 4.92 -12.33 9.56
CA VAL A 65 5.96 -13.21 10.10
C VAL A 65 7.34 -12.61 9.81
N THR A 66 8.11 -12.38 10.88
CA THR A 66 9.44 -11.74 10.79
C THR A 66 10.40 -12.53 9.89
N GLU A 67 10.47 -13.83 10.07
CA GLU A 67 11.36 -14.73 9.35
C GLU A 67 11.06 -14.75 7.84
N ASP A 68 9.77 -14.66 7.48
CA ASP A 68 9.34 -14.56 6.08
C ASP A 68 9.82 -13.26 5.45
N VAL A 69 9.72 -12.13 6.17
CA VAL A 69 10.18 -10.82 5.68
C VAL A 69 11.69 -10.83 5.43
N GLU A 70 12.47 -11.41 6.35
CA GLU A 70 13.92 -11.51 6.20
C GLU A 70 14.33 -12.46 5.05
N THR A 71 13.63 -13.58 4.94
CA THR A 71 13.85 -14.56 3.86
C THR A 71 13.47 -13.95 2.50
N LEU A 72 12.36 -13.21 2.44
CA LEU A 72 11.94 -12.50 1.24
C LEU A 72 13.02 -11.52 0.76
N ALA A 73 13.56 -10.68 1.65
CA ALA A 73 14.58 -9.70 1.28
C ALA A 73 15.84 -10.37 0.72
N ARG A 74 16.37 -11.40 1.41
CA ARG A 74 17.54 -12.17 0.95
C ARG A 74 17.28 -12.88 -0.37
N THR A 75 16.11 -13.52 -0.51
CA THR A 75 15.77 -14.26 -1.73
C THR A 75 15.57 -13.32 -2.90
N ALA A 76 14.91 -12.19 -2.70
CA ALA A 76 14.71 -11.20 -3.75
C ALA A 76 16.04 -10.72 -4.33
N GLU A 77 17.02 -10.33 -3.48
CA GLU A 77 18.33 -9.90 -3.97
C GLU A 77 19.10 -11.02 -4.66
N ARG A 78 18.97 -12.27 -4.21
CA ARG A 78 19.60 -13.42 -4.86
C ARG A 78 19.01 -13.70 -6.26
N GLU A 79 17.67 -13.65 -6.39
CA GLU A 79 16.98 -13.97 -7.67
C GLU A 79 17.17 -12.89 -8.74
N VAL A 80 17.27 -11.62 -8.34
CA VAL A 80 17.32 -10.49 -9.29
C VAL A 80 18.59 -9.64 -9.18
N SER A 81 19.57 -10.08 -8.39
CA SER A 81 20.85 -9.42 -8.12
C SER A 81 20.76 -8.05 -7.43
N ARG A 82 19.61 -7.37 -7.46
CA ARG A 82 19.38 -6.09 -6.80
C ARG A 82 17.90 -5.73 -6.80
N VAL A 83 17.48 -4.97 -5.81
CA VAL A 83 16.17 -4.28 -5.78
C VAL A 83 16.42 -2.77 -5.84
N ASP A 84 15.96 -2.13 -6.91
CA ASP A 84 16.08 -0.67 -7.10
C ASP A 84 14.88 0.08 -6.53
N VAL A 85 13.71 -0.55 -6.52
CA VAL A 85 12.45 0.03 -6.01
C VAL A 85 11.78 -0.94 -5.05
N LEU A 86 11.41 -0.45 -3.87
CA LEU A 86 10.54 -1.17 -2.93
C LEU A 86 9.16 -0.49 -2.89
N VAL A 87 8.10 -1.22 -3.26
CA VAL A 87 6.72 -0.75 -3.11
C VAL A 87 6.05 -1.50 -1.97
N ASN A 88 5.94 -0.87 -0.81
CA ASN A 88 5.22 -1.35 0.34
C ASN A 88 3.72 -1.08 0.17
N ASN A 89 3.03 -2.01 -0.54
CA ASN A 89 1.61 -1.94 -0.80
C ASN A 89 0.79 -2.91 0.08
N ALA A 90 1.38 -4.00 0.55
CA ALA A 90 0.70 -4.92 1.46
C ALA A 90 0.09 -4.15 2.64
N GLY A 91 -1.16 -4.45 2.94
CA GLY A 91 -1.87 -3.81 4.04
C GLY A 91 -3.33 -4.24 4.09
N GLY A 92 -3.94 -3.96 5.21
CA GLY A 92 -5.35 -4.27 5.43
C GLY A 92 -5.76 -3.92 6.85
N ASP A 93 -7.07 -3.96 7.03
CA ASP A 93 -7.73 -3.72 8.30
C ASP A 93 -8.99 -4.58 8.34
N PRO A 94 -9.26 -5.33 9.42
CA PRO A 94 -10.48 -6.11 9.57
C PRO A 94 -11.73 -5.24 9.64
N GLN A 95 -11.62 -3.96 9.96
CA GLN A 95 -12.72 -3.02 10.20
C GLN A 95 -13.70 -3.56 11.24
N ARG A 96 -13.30 -3.49 12.48
CA ARG A 96 -14.07 -3.94 13.67
C ARG A 96 -14.03 -2.85 14.71
N GLU A 97 -14.94 -2.94 15.70
CA GLU A 97 -14.85 -2.10 16.90
C GLU A 97 -13.56 -2.43 17.65
N PHE A 98 -12.90 -1.40 18.15
CA PHE A 98 -11.58 -1.56 18.78
C PHE A 98 -11.63 -2.43 20.05
N ASP A 99 -12.71 -2.32 20.82
CA ASP A 99 -12.97 -3.11 22.03
C ASP A 99 -13.40 -4.58 21.73
N ASP A 100 -13.82 -4.88 20.49
CA ASP A 100 -14.11 -6.24 19.99
C ASP A 100 -12.84 -6.95 19.46
N MET A 101 -11.72 -6.27 19.40
CA MET A 101 -10.47 -6.83 18.90
C MET A 101 -9.56 -7.25 20.04
N THR A 102 -8.95 -8.42 19.91
CA THR A 102 -7.84 -8.81 20.77
C THR A 102 -6.61 -7.94 20.51
N TRP A 103 -5.71 -7.84 21.51
CA TRP A 103 -4.46 -7.13 21.29
C TRP A 103 -3.60 -7.75 20.17
N ALA A 104 -3.60 -9.07 20.05
CA ALA A 104 -2.89 -9.78 18.98
C ALA A 104 -3.39 -9.41 17.57
N GLU A 105 -4.71 -9.18 17.40
CA GLU A 105 -5.27 -8.71 16.12
C GLU A 105 -4.83 -7.27 15.82
N ASN A 106 -4.80 -6.40 16.82
CA ASN A 106 -4.28 -5.04 16.69
C ASN A 106 -2.77 -5.05 16.34
N ASP A 107 -1.98 -5.89 17.01
CA ASP A 107 -0.55 -6.06 16.72
C ASP A 107 -0.33 -6.53 15.27
N ALA A 108 -1.10 -7.49 14.79
CA ALA A 108 -1.01 -7.96 13.40
C ALA A 108 -1.30 -6.83 12.38
N ILE A 109 -2.18 -5.87 12.70
CA ILE A 109 -2.39 -4.68 11.86
C ILE A 109 -1.12 -3.84 11.81
N PHE A 110 -0.47 -3.60 12.94
CA PHE A 110 0.80 -2.85 12.97
C PHE A 110 1.91 -3.61 12.24
N GLN A 111 2.05 -4.93 12.49
CA GLN A 111 3.04 -5.76 11.81
C GLN A 111 2.92 -5.64 10.28
N LEU A 112 1.72 -5.80 9.74
CA LEU A 112 1.51 -5.75 8.30
C LEU A 112 1.65 -4.34 7.71
N ASN A 113 1.10 -3.31 8.37
CA ASN A 113 0.91 -1.99 7.76
C ASN A 113 2.08 -1.02 7.99
N VAL A 114 2.94 -1.26 8.99
CA VAL A 114 4.07 -0.38 9.29
C VAL A 114 5.36 -1.12 9.63
N ILE A 115 5.33 -2.19 10.43
CA ILE A 115 6.57 -2.87 10.85
C ILE A 115 7.22 -3.61 9.68
N ALA A 116 6.47 -4.41 8.92
CA ALA A 116 7.00 -5.09 7.73
C ALA A 116 7.55 -4.12 6.67
N PRO A 117 6.87 -3.02 6.29
CA PRO A 117 7.45 -1.96 5.47
C PRO A 117 8.76 -1.39 5.99
N MET A 118 8.84 -1.11 7.31
CA MET A 118 10.08 -0.61 7.92
C MET A 118 11.19 -1.65 7.88
N ARG A 119 10.87 -2.91 8.18
CA ARG A 119 11.83 -4.03 8.17
C ARG A 119 12.37 -4.31 6.76
N LEU A 120 11.50 -4.40 5.74
CA LEU A 120 11.93 -4.55 4.34
C LEU A 120 12.81 -3.38 3.90
N THR A 121 12.42 -2.15 4.27
CA THR A 121 13.25 -0.97 4.00
C THR A 121 14.62 -1.10 4.65
N HIS A 122 14.68 -1.47 5.93
CA HIS A 122 15.94 -1.64 6.67
C HIS A 122 16.87 -2.68 6.01
N LEU A 123 16.31 -3.81 5.55
CA LEU A 123 17.08 -4.89 4.92
C LEU A 123 17.61 -4.52 3.53
N LEU A 124 16.84 -3.78 2.72
CA LEU A 124 17.21 -3.45 1.35
C LEU A 124 17.99 -2.13 1.23
N LEU A 125 17.88 -1.23 2.22
CA LEU A 125 18.49 0.09 2.20
C LEU A 125 20.02 0.07 2.07
N PRO A 126 20.79 -0.82 2.75
CA PRO A 126 22.24 -0.85 2.61
C PRO A 126 22.68 -1.06 1.16
N GLY A 127 22.12 -2.03 0.45
CA GLY A 127 22.42 -2.29 -0.95
C GLY A 127 22.02 -1.12 -1.88
N MET A 128 20.91 -0.44 -1.61
CA MET A 128 20.50 0.75 -2.33
C MET A 128 21.50 1.90 -2.12
N LEU A 129 21.97 2.09 -0.88
CA LEU A 129 22.96 3.15 -0.53
C LEU A 129 24.33 2.90 -1.15
N GLU A 130 24.80 1.65 -1.14
CA GLU A 130 26.07 1.27 -1.77
C GLU A 130 26.06 1.63 -3.26
N ARG A 131 24.97 1.34 -3.95
CA ARG A 131 24.77 1.66 -5.37
C ARG A 131 24.40 3.13 -5.62
N ARG A 132 24.15 3.92 -4.56
CA ARG A 132 23.62 5.29 -4.63
C ARG A 132 22.36 5.38 -5.52
N ARG A 133 21.55 4.34 -5.48
CA ARG A 133 20.33 4.21 -6.30
C ARG A 133 19.29 3.39 -5.56
N GLY A 134 18.15 4.02 -5.24
CA GLY A 134 17.02 3.36 -4.63
C GLY A 134 15.81 4.27 -4.51
N HIS A 135 14.61 3.68 -4.51
CA HIS A 135 13.38 4.40 -4.24
C HIS A 135 12.41 3.54 -3.43
N ILE A 136 11.98 4.04 -2.29
CA ILE A 136 10.99 3.38 -1.44
C ILE A 136 9.64 4.08 -1.62
N VAL A 137 8.60 3.35 -2.02
CA VAL A 137 7.23 3.86 -2.14
C VAL A 137 6.35 3.20 -1.09
N ASN A 138 5.84 3.96 -0.17
CA ASN A 138 4.94 3.48 0.87
C ASN A 138 3.49 3.85 0.53
N ILE A 139 2.60 2.85 0.47
CA ILE A 139 1.18 3.07 0.25
C ILE A 139 0.49 3.32 1.59
N SER A 140 0.03 4.54 1.76
CA SER A 140 -0.70 4.99 2.94
C SER A 140 -2.17 5.29 2.60
N SER A 141 -2.92 5.83 3.54
CA SER A 141 -4.36 6.06 3.44
C SER A 141 -4.75 7.40 4.05
N MET A 142 -5.80 8.00 3.51
CA MET A 142 -6.49 9.12 4.14
C MET A 142 -7.08 8.76 5.51
N ALA A 143 -7.33 7.48 5.80
CA ALA A 143 -7.83 7.04 7.10
C ALA A 143 -6.94 7.53 8.28
N GLY A 144 -5.62 7.60 8.08
CA GLY A 144 -4.70 8.17 9.07
C GLY A 144 -4.84 9.68 9.29
N ARG A 145 -5.64 10.40 8.47
CA ARG A 145 -5.83 11.86 8.56
C ARG A 145 -7.26 12.28 8.87
N VAL A 146 -8.24 11.48 8.47
CA VAL A 146 -9.64 11.88 8.57
C VAL A 146 -10.36 11.28 9.80
N GLY A 147 -9.68 10.46 10.61
CA GLY A 147 -10.34 9.75 11.70
C GLY A 147 -11.47 8.86 11.18
N PHE A 148 -11.18 8.04 10.17
CA PHE A 148 -12.18 7.17 9.57
C PHE A 148 -12.67 6.14 10.60
N PRO A 149 -13.99 5.92 10.75
CA PRO A 149 -14.52 5.12 11.84
C PRO A 149 -14.09 3.65 11.78
N TYR A 150 -13.87 3.05 12.94
CA TYR A 150 -13.49 1.63 13.13
C TYR A 150 -12.17 1.25 12.45
N THR A 151 -11.19 2.13 12.47
CA THR A 151 -9.86 1.91 11.85
C THR A 151 -8.71 2.37 12.75
N GLU A 152 -8.86 2.34 14.06
CA GLU A 152 -7.94 2.96 15.03
C GLU A 152 -6.50 2.49 14.84
N ALA A 153 -6.25 1.19 14.91
CA ALA A 153 -4.91 0.61 14.73
C ALA A 153 -4.38 0.83 13.30
N TYR A 154 -5.25 0.68 12.30
CA TYR A 154 -4.89 0.91 10.90
C TYR A 154 -4.56 2.38 10.62
N ALA A 155 -5.36 3.31 11.13
CA ALA A 155 -5.12 4.74 10.99
C ALA A 155 -3.78 5.14 11.62
N ALA A 156 -3.52 4.67 12.85
CA ALA A 156 -2.25 4.90 13.53
C ALA A 156 -1.06 4.33 12.74
N ALA A 157 -1.16 3.10 12.22
CA ALA A 157 -0.11 2.48 11.41
C ALA A 157 0.14 3.26 10.10
N LYS A 158 -0.93 3.68 9.40
CA LYS A 158 -0.79 4.41 8.13
C LYS A 158 -0.27 5.84 8.32
N ASP A 159 -0.59 6.48 9.43
CA ASP A 159 -0.01 7.78 9.78
C ASP A 159 1.46 7.65 10.20
N GLY A 160 1.80 6.66 11.01
CA GLY A 160 3.18 6.32 11.34
C GLY A 160 4.04 6.05 10.10
N LEU A 161 3.49 5.34 9.12
CA LEU A 161 4.17 5.06 7.83
C LEU A 161 4.43 6.35 7.03
N MET A 162 3.53 7.35 7.09
CA MET A 162 3.77 8.67 6.47
C MET A 162 4.92 9.40 7.16
N GLY A 163 4.95 9.41 8.50
CA GLY A 163 6.04 9.99 9.28
C GLY A 163 7.38 9.35 8.95
N PHE A 164 7.45 8.02 8.99
CA PHE A 164 8.62 7.24 8.61
C PHE A 164 9.13 7.61 7.21
N THR A 165 8.25 7.69 6.22
CA THR A 165 8.61 8.01 4.83
C THR A 165 9.23 9.40 4.69
N ARG A 166 8.71 10.40 5.42
CA ARG A 166 9.23 11.77 5.39
C ARG A 166 10.66 11.84 5.92
N VAL A 167 10.92 11.19 7.07
CA VAL A 167 12.26 11.16 7.68
C VAL A 167 13.22 10.38 6.79
N LEU A 168 12.81 9.21 6.30
CA LEU A 168 13.63 8.41 5.38
C LEU A 168 14.07 9.21 4.15
N ARG A 169 13.15 9.95 3.53
CA ARG A 169 13.46 10.83 2.40
C ARG A 169 14.44 11.94 2.79
N ASN A 170 14.24 12.59 3.92
CA ASN A 170 15.13 13.64 4.41
C ASN A 170 16.57 13.14 4.56
N ASP A 171 16.75 11.98 5.17
CA ASP A 171 18.05 11.47 5.56
C ASP A 171 18.85 10.85 4.40
N TYR A 172 18.17 10.24 3.42
CA TYR A 172 18.83 9.41 2.42
C TYR A 172 18.78 9.94 0.99
N ARG A 173 17.94 10.94 0.68
CA ARG A 173 17.79 11.46 -0.69
C ARG A 173 19.10 12.00 -1.25
N SER A 174 19.87 12.74 -0.47
CA SER A 174 21.21 13.24 -0.86
C SER A 174 22.24 12.12 -1.06
N ARG A 175 21.98 10.94 -0.51
CA ARG A 175 22.80 9.74 -0.63
C ARG A 175 22.37 8.83 -1.79
N GLY A 176 21.43 9.28 -2.64
CA GLY A 176 20.96 8.56 -3.82
C GLY A 176 19.77 7.60 -3.57
N VAL A 177 19.18 7.60 -2.37
CA VAL A 177 18.00 6.79 -2.05
C VAL A 177 16.85 7.71 -1.64
N SER A 178 15.78 7.70 -2.43
CA SER A 178 14.62 8.54 -2.16
C SER A 178 13.45 7.73 -1.57
N ALA A 179 12.49 8.43 -0.99
CA ALA A 179 11.26 7.83 -0.50
C ALA A 179 10.03 8.68 -0.86
N SER A 180 8.92 8.02 -1.13
CA SER A 180 7.64 8.62 -1.49
C SER A 180 6.50 7.98 -0.71
N VAL A 181 5.50 8.75 -0.35
CA VAL A 181 4.23 8.22 0.12
C VAL A 181 3.13 8.45 -0.90
N VAL A 182 2.36 7.41 -1.19
CA VAL A 182 1.13 7.49 -1.99
C VAL A 182 -0.05 7.32 -1.05
N VAL A 183 -0.80 8.40 -0.85
CA VAL A 183 -1.92 8.47 0.10
C VAL A 183 -3.22 8.20 -0.64
N LEU A 184 -3.92 7.13 -0.28
CA LEU A 184 -5.13 6.70 -0.96
C LEU A 184 -6.38 7.24 -0.27
N GLY A 185 -7.28 7.84 -1.04
CA GLY A 185 -8.69 7.98 -0.68
C GLY A 185 -9.46 6.68 -0.96
N ALA A 186 -10.76 6.78 -1.20
CA ALA A 186 -11.58 5.63 -1.58
C ALA A 186 -11.22 5.14 -2.99
N ILE A 187 -10.86 3.87 -3.11
CA ILE A 187 -10.50 3.23 -4.37
C ILE A 187 -11.59 2.24 -4.76
N ARG A 188 -12.14 2.39 -5.99
CA ARG A 188 -13.06 1.43 -6.62
C ARG A 188 -12.30 0.44 -7.49
N ASP A 189 -12.98 -0.58 -7.95
CA ASP A 189 -12.53 -1.66 -8.84
C ASP A 189 -11.57 -2.66 -8.19
N ALA A 190 -11.02 -2.33 -7.01
CA ALA A 190 -10.12 -3.21 -6.27
C ALA A 190 -9.87 -2.70 -4.84
N GLY A 191 -9.20 -3.52 -4.04
CA GLY A 191 -8.78 -3.16 -2.69
C GLY A 191 -9.83 -3.44 -1.62
N GLN A 192 -9.59 -2.93 -0.42
CA GLN A 192 -10.41 -3.24 0.75
C GLN A 192 -11.81 -2.66 0.64
N GLY A 193 -11.95 -1.40 0.24
CA GLY A 193 -13.25 -0.74 0.10
C GLY A 193 -14.15 -1.46 -0.91
N GLN A 194 -13.62 -1.86 -2.07
CA GLN A 194 -14.35 -2.63 -3.06
C GLN A 194 -14.80 -3.99 -2.50
N ARG A 195 -13.91 -4.74 -1.84
CA ARG A 195 -14.27 -6.02 -1.22
C ARG A 195 -15.37 -5.88 -0.18
N THR A 196 -15.32 -4.83 0.63
CA THR A 196 -16.38 -4.54 1.61
C THR A 196 -17.71 -4.23 0.92
N ALA A 197 -17.70 -3.43 -0.15
CA ALA A 197 -18.88 -3.14 -0.94
C ALA A 197 -19.47 -4.43 -1.57
N ASP A 198 -18.60 -5.28 -2.15
CA ASP A 198 -19.03 -6.56 -2.75
C ASP A 198 -19.67 -7.48 -1.72
N GLN A 199 -19.09 -7.60 -0.51
CA GLN A 199 -19.64 -8.39 0.59
C GLN A 199 -21.03 -7.92 1.04
N LEU A 200 -21.29 -6.62 0.91
CA LEU A 200 -22.59 -6.01 1.27
C LEU A 200 -23.56 -5.94 0.07
N GLY A 201 -23.18 -6.46 -1.11
CA GLY A 201 -23.97 -6.31 -2.33
C GLY A 201 -24.12 -4.86 -2.81
N MET A 202 -23.20 -3.97 -2.39
CA MET A 202 -23.18 -2.55 -2.75
C MET A 202 -22.22 -2.27 -3.90
N LYS A 203 -22.55 -1.27 -4.72
CA LYS A 203 -21.63 -0.78 -5.76
C LYS A 203 -20.88 0.44 -5.22
N MET A 204 -19.55 0.43 -5.40
CA MET A 204 -18.75 1.63 -5.14
C MET A 204 -19.12 2.72 -6.16
N PRO A 205 -19.49 3.94 -5.72
CA PRO A 205 -19.86 5.00 -6.64
C PRO A 205 -18.63 5.49 -7.42
N ALA A 206 -18.83 5.90 -8.68
CA ALA A 206 -17.77 6.53 -9.48
C ALA A 206 -17.38 7.91 -8.91
N MET A 207 -18.37 8.66 -8.43
CA MET A 207 -18.15 9.94 -7.78
C MET A 207 -17.59 9.73 -6.37
N GLY A 208 -16.57 10.49 -6.00
CA GLY A 208 -15.91 10.37 -4.69
C GLY A 208 -14.87 9.23 -4.59
N THR A 209 -14.69 8.41 -5.64
CA THR A 209 -13.72 7.31 -5.66
C THR A 209 -12.76 7.40 -6.84
N SER A 210 -11.56 6.87 -6.70
CA SER A 210 -10.58 6.74 -7.80
C SER A 210 -10.49 5.30 -8.29
N PRO A 211 -10.25 5.07 -9.61
CA PRO A 211 -10.03 3.71 -10.10
C PRO A 211 -8.69 3.15 -9.62
N ALA A 212 -8.61 1.84 -9.40
CA ALA A 212 -7.37 1.18 -8.95
C ALA A 212 -6.17 1.43 -9.88
N LYS A 213 -6.39 1.56 -11.18
CA LYS A 213 -5.33 1.93 -12.15
C LYS A 213 -4.66 3.28 -11.85
N ALA A 214 -5.36 4.21 -11.20
CA ALA A 214 -4.78 5.50 -10.81
C ALA A 214 -3.68 5.34 -9.76
N VAL A 215 -3.76 4.30 -8.91
CA VAL A 215 -2.72 4.02 -7.90
C VAL A 215 -1.43 3.57 -8.57
N GLY A 216 -1.49 2.65 -9.55
CA GLY A 216 -0.31 2.23 -10.30
C GLY A 216 0.38 3.40 -10.99
N LYS A 217 -0.40 4.28 -11.66
CA LYS A 217 0.13 5.51 -12.28
C LYS A 217 0.77 6.45 -11.24
N ALA A 218 0.18 6.57 -10.05
CA ALA A 218 0.73 7.39 -8.97
C ALA A 218 2.06 6.84 -8.45
N VAL A 219 2.19 5.52 -8.31
CA VAL A 219 3.44 4.86 -7.92
C VAL A 219 4.54 5.14 -8.95
N VAL A 220 4.28 4.93 -10.23
CA VAL A 220 5.24 5.24 -11.31
C VAL A 220 5.63 6.72 -11.28
N ALA A 221 4.65 7.63 -11.19
CA ALA A 221 4.92 9.07 -11.12
C ALA A 221 5.70 9.49 -9.85
N ALA A 222 5.50 8.79 -8.72
CA ALA A 222 6.26 9.01 -7.50
C ALA A 222 7.76 8.72 -7.71
N ILE A 223 8.04 7.62 -8.39
CA ILE A 223 9.42 7.17 -8.68
C ILE A 223 10.08 8.07 -9.73
N GLU A 224 9.46 8.20 -10.91
CA GLU A 224 10.05 8.90 -12.05
C GLU A 224 10.23 10.41 -11.82
N LYS A 225 9.30 11.03 -11.08
CA LYS A 225 9.31 12.48 -10.80
C LYS A 225 9.83 12.81 -9.40
N ASP A 226 10.32 11.82 -8.67
CA ASP A 226 10.79 11.93 -7.28
C ASP A 226 9.85 12.75 -6.39
N ARG A 227 8.54 12.45 -6.43
CA ARG A 227 7.53 13.16 -5.65
C ARG A 227 7.52 12.67 -4.21
N ALA A 228 7.65 13.58 -3.25
CA ALA A 228 7.60 13.23 -1.83
C ALA A 228 6.24 12.62 -1.44
N GLU A 229 5.15 13.18 -1.95
CA GLU A 229 3.78 12.75 -1.67
C GLU A 229 2.89 12.87 -2.90
N ILE A 230 2.07 11.84 -3.15
CA ILE A 230 0.98 11.87 -4.13
C ILE A 230 -0.31 11.43 -3.43
N VAL A 231 -1.36 12.23 -3.55
CA VAL A 231 -2.70 11.89 -3.04
C VAL A 231 -3.55 11.39 -4.19
N VAL A 232 -4.07 10.16 -4.07
CA VAL A 232 -4.95 9.52 -5.07
C VAL A 232 -6.38 9.58 -4.56
N MET A 233 -7.05 10.66 -4.91
CA MET A 233 -8.49 10.84 -4.67
C MET A 233 -9.06 11.83 -5.70
N PRO A 234 -10.37 11.82 -5.97
CA PRO A 234 -11.00 12.79 -6.85
C PRO A 234 -10.91 14.21 -6.29
N GLY A 235 -10.89 15.18 -7.20
CA GLY A 235 -10.84 16.61 -6.84
C GLY A 235 -9.48 17.06 -6.30
N PRO A 236 -9.43 18.17 -5.54
CA PRO A 236 -8.21 18.76 -5.02
C PRO A 236 -7.70 18.03 -3.77
N GLY A 237 -7.42 16.72 -3.89
CA GLY A 237 -7.08 15.83 -2.76
C GLY A 237 -5.96 16.34 -1.86
N ARG A 238 -4.95 17.00 -2.43
CA ARG A 238 -3.86 17.62 -1.65
C ARG A 238 -4.37 18.76 -0.76
N LEU A 239 -5.27 19.58 -1.28
CA LEU A 239 -5.87 20.69 -0.51
C LEU A 239 -6.76 20.15 0.60
N ILE A 240 -7.59 19.15 0.29
CA ILE A 240 -8.46 18.51 1.28
C ILE A 240 -7.60 17.90 2.41
N LYS A 241 -6.54 17.16 2.05
CA LYS A 241 -5.62 16.62 3.05
C LYS A 241 -4.97 17.72 3.91
N ALA A 242 -4.48 18.80 3.28
CA ALA A 242 -3.86 19.91 3.99
C ALA A 242 -4.84 20.61 4.95
N LEU A 243 -6.08 20.77 4.56
CA LEU A 243 -7.14 21.30 5.42
C LEU A 243 -7.43 20.40 6.62
N MET A 244 -7.43 19.08 6.42
CA MET A 244 -7.58 18.11 7.51
C MET A 244 -6.38 18.10 8.48
N ASP A 245 -5.17 18.31 7.96
CA ASP A 245 -3.97 18.45 8.78
C ASP A 245 -4.01 19.73 9.63
N LEU A 246 -4.60 20.82 9.12
CA LEU A 246 -4.76 22.10 9.81
C LEU A 246 -5.96 22.14 10.76
N LEU A 247 -7.04 21.43 10.43
CA LEU A 247 -8.32 21.44 11.14
C LEU A 247 -8.73 19.99 11.48
N PRO A 248 -8.16 19.37 12.52
CA PRO A 248 -8.38 17.93 12.84
C PRO A 248 -9.85 17.55 13.05
N SER A 249 -10.70 18.48 13.49
CA SER A 249 -12.14 18.26 13.65
C SER A 249 -12.92 18.12 12.33
N MET A 250 -12.33 18.53 11.22
CA MET A 250 -12.98 18.52 9.90
C MET A 250 -13.20 17.10 9.38
N GLY A 251 -12.28 16.17 9.65
CA GLY A 251 -12.40 14.76 9.26
C GLY A 251 -13.63 14.08 9.88
N PRO A 252 -13.79 14.06 11.20
CA PRO A 252 -14.99 13.53 11.87
C PRO A 252 -16.29 14.20 11.41
N ALA A 253 -16.30 15.53 11.26
CA ALA A 253 -17.48 16.27 10.78
C ALA A 253 -17.85 15.84 9.35
N MET A 254 -16.87 15.65 8.47
CA MET A 254 -17.08 15.15 7.11
C MET A 254 -17.60 13.71 7.10
N ASN A 255 -17.08 12.82 7.94
CA ASN A 255 -17.57 11.44 8.07
C ASN A 255 -19.04 11.41 8.49
N GLN A 256 -19.45 12.32 9.38
CA GLN A 256 -20.85 12.47 9.78
C GLN A 256 -21.71 13.01 8.64
N ALA A 257 -21.28 14.08 7.98
CA ALA A 257 -22.02 14.73 6.88
C ALA A 257 -22.20 13.82 5.65
N THR A 258 -21.21 12.97 5.35
CA THR A 258 -21.24 12.04 4.22
C THR A 258 -21.92 10.71 4.54
N GLY A 259 -22.36 10.49 5.79
CA GLY A 259 -22.94 9.22 6.22
C GLY A 259 -21.93 8.07 6.36
N ALA A 260 -20.62 8.34 6.31
CA ALA A 260 -19.58 7.32 6.45
C ALA A 260 -19.69 6.55 7.77
N ASN A 261 -20.01 7.24 8.86
CA ASN A 261 -20.24 6.61 10.17
C ASN A 261 -21.39 5.58 10.14
N ALA A 262 -22.51 5.93 9.51
CA ALA A 262 -23.67 5.02 9.41
C ALA A 262 -23.36 3.82 8.51
N THR A 263 -22.72 4.06 7.37
CA THR A 263 -22.30 3.01 6.44
C THR A 263 -21.34 2.03 7.13
N MET A 264 -20.33 2.53 7.85
CA MET A 264 -19.38 1.68 8.53
C MET A 264 -19.99 0.90 9.69
N ARG A 265 -20.96 1.47 10.40
CA ARG A 265 -21.73 0.74 11.41
C ARG A 265 -22.46 -0.47 10.80
N SER A 266 -23.11 -0.28 9.65
CA SER A 266 -23.75 -1.39 8.94
C SER A 266 -22.76 -2.49 8.50
N VAL A 267 -21.53 -2.11 8.10
CA VAL A 267 -20.44 -3.06 7.81
C VAL A 267 -20.08 -3.88 9.03
N ILE A 268 -19.91 -3.24 10.19
CA ILE A 268 -19.56 -3.91 11.46
C ILE A 268 -20.68 -4.88 11.88
N GLU A 269 -21.92 -4.44 11.85
CA GLU A 269 -23.08 -5.28 12.18
C GLU A 269 -23.19 -6.50 11.26
N PHE A 270 -23.00 -6.32 9.95
CA PHE A 270 -22.97 -7.43 9.00
C PHE A 270 -21.87 -8.45 9.35
N ARG A 271 -20.66 -7.98 9.63
CA ARG A 271 -19.52 -8.85 9.99
C ARG A 271 -19.72 -9.57 11.33
N ARG A 272 -20.38 -8.93 12.32
CA ARG A 272 -20.75 -9.58 13.57
C ARG A 272 -21.70 -10.76 13.31
N ARG A 273 -22.76 -10.57 12.51
CA ARG A 273 -23.71 -11.62 12.16
C ARG A 273 -23.10 -12.79 11.38
N SER A 274 -22.06 -12.52 10.59
CA SER A 274 -21.37 -13.55 9.78
C SER A 274 -20.40 -14.43 10.59
N ARG A 275 -20.20 -14.15 11.88
CA ARG A 275 -19.31 -14.90 12.79
C ARG A 275 -20.03 -15.79 13.80
N GLY A 276 -21.32 -15.51 14.06
CA GLY A 276 -22.21 -16.36 14.86
C GLY A 276 -22.91 -17.37 13.97
#